data_d1ac5394a2276e7f2fea194f2016872b
#
_entry.id   d1ac5394a2276e7f2fea194f2016872b
#
_cell.length_a   1.000
_cell.length_b   1.000
_cell.length_c   1.000
_cell.angle_alpha   90.00
_cell.angle_beta   90.00
_cell.angle_gamma   90.00
#
_symmetry.space_group_name_H-M   'P 1'
#
loop_
_entity.id
_entity.type
_entity.pdbx_description
1 polymer ?
#
loop_
_entity_poly.entity_id
_entity_poly.type
_entity_poly.pdbx_seq_one_letter_code
_entity_poly.pdbx_strand_id
1 'polypeptide(L)'
;MLVTLAPKPARPDWLRAPAPAGNNYRELKELITRLKLHTVCESAACPNLGECWNRRTATFMILGNVCTRRCGFCAVQKGGPLAVDYDEPARVAEACELMGLRYAVVTSVNRDDRKDGGAELFRLTIDAIRERIPGCKVEVLVPDFQGCHAAMETVMQPNAPDVLNHNTETVPRLYRQVRLGARYERSLDMLRFAKELSPATPVKSGLMLGLGELESEVLQVMRDLREHRVDILTLGQYLRPSARHLPIVRYVSPQEFLGLREAGRAMGFSHVEAGPLVRSSYHADDSHDAATKH
;
A
#
# COMPACT_ATOMS: atom_id res chain seq x y z
N MET A 1 -9.08 35.59 -14.70
CA MET A 1 -7.72 35.14 -15.06
C MET A 1 -7.81 33.69 -15.45
N LEU A 2 -7.60 33.37 -16.74
CA LEU A 2 -7.45 31.99 -17.22
C LEU A 2 -6.14 31.45 -16.68
N VAL A 3 -6.20 30.50 -15.73
CA VAL A 3 -5.03 29.75 -15.28
C VAL A 3 -4.61 28.90 -16.48
N THR A 4 -3.54 29.32 -17.13
CA THR A 4 -2.88 28.52 -18.18
C THR A 4 -2.34 27.27 -17.48
N LEU A 5 -3.05 26.14 -17.62
CA LEU A 5 -2.56 24.86 -17.15
C LEU A 5 -1.25 24.56 -17.86
N ALA A 6 -0.17 24.45 -17.11
CA ALA A 6 1.12 24.03 -17.65
C ALA A 6 0.92 22.75 -18.47
N PRO A 7 1.56 22.61 -19.65
CA PRO A 7 1.42 21.45 -20.48
C PRO A 7 1.78 20.19 -19.69
N LYS A 8 0.94 19.16 -19.82
CA LYS A 8 1.19 17.85 -19.18
C LYS A 8 2.57 17.36 -19.60
N PRO A 9 3.50 17.07 -18.67
CA PRO A 9 4.79 16.56 -19.04
C PRO A 9 4.65 15.27 -19.87
N ALA A 10 5.42 15.14 -20.94
CA ALA A 10 5.42 13.93 -21.76
C ALA A 10 5.85 12.72 -20.91
N ARG A 11 5.13 11.61 -21.07
CA ARG A 11 5.47 10.38 -20.33
C ARG A 11 6.81 9.84 -20.82
N PRO A 12 7.82 9.69 -19.95
CA PRO A 12 9.12 9.16 -20.34
C PRO A 12 9.06 7.69 -20.78
N ASP A 13 9.99 7.25 -21.62
CA ASP A 13 10.04 5.87 -22.12
C ASP A 13 10.28 4.84 -21.00
N TRP A 14 11.07 5.19 -19.99
CA TRP A 14 11.36 4.33 -18.85
C TRP A 14 10.16 4.10 -17.91
N LEU A 15 9.02 4.75 -18.15
CA LEU A 15 7.80 4.60 -17.37
C LEU A 15 6.75 3.71 -18.07
N ARG A 16 7.16 2.89 -19.02
CA ARG A 16 6.26 1.96 -19.72
C ARG A 16 6.18 0.64 -18.96
N ALA A 17 4.96 0.15 -18.75
CA ALA A 17 4.69 -1.19 -18.24
C ALA A 17 4.07 -2.04 -19.37
N PRO A 18 4.35 -3.35 -19.41
CA PRO A 18 3.70 -4.27 -20.34
C PRO A 18 2.17 -4.28 -20.13
N ALA A 19 1.42 -4.47 -21.20
CA ALA A 19 -0.02 -4.66 -21.10
C ALA A 19 -0.33 -5.98 -20.36
N PRO A 20 -1.38 -6.02 -19.51
CA PRO A 20 -1.79 -7.26 -18.85
C PRO A 20 -2.17 -8.34 -19.87
N ALA A 21 -1.47 -9.46 -19.86
CA ALA A 21 -1.71 -10.59 -20.76
C ALA A 21 -1.21 -11.91 -20.15
N GLY A 22 -1.63 -13.06 -20.69
CA GLY A 22 -1.17 -14.36 -20.27
C GLY A 22 -2.26 -15.22 -19.63
N ASN A 23 -2.00 -16.52 -19.48
CA ASN A 23 -2.97 -17.46 -18.93
C ASN A 23 -3.18 -17.24 -17.44
N ASN A 24 -2.11 -17.09 -16.66
CA ASN A 24 -2.20 -16.82 -15.22
C ASN A 24 -3.01 -15.55 -14.93
N TYR A 25 -2.88 -14.49 -15.75
CA TYR A 25 -3.68 -13.28 -15.62
C TYR A 25 -5.18 -13.56 -15.79
N ARG A 26 -5.56 -14.38 -16.81
CA ARG A 26 -6.98 -14.71 -17.06
C ARG A 26 -7.56 -15.59 -15.95
N GLU A 27 -6.84 -16.64 -15.55
CA GLU A 27 -7.22 -17.53 -14.45
C GLU A 27 -7.44 -16.76 -13.16
N LEU A 28 -6.54 -15.85 -12.84
CA LEU A 28 -6.63 -15.03 -11.62
C LEU A 28 -7.82 -14.07 -11.69
N LYS A 29 -8.07 -13.45 -12.84
CA LYS A 29 -9.23 -12.57 -13.03
C LYS A 29 -10.55 -13.31 -12.84
N GLU A 30 -10.66 -14.53 -13.39
CA GLU A 30 -11.82 -15.39 -13.22
C GLU A 30 -12.00 -15.81 -11.76
N LEU A 31 -10.91 -16.16 -11.07
CA LEU A 31 -10.90 -16.52 -9.66
C LEU A 31 -11.41 -15.37 -8.78
N ILE A 32 -10.86 -14.17 -8.93
CA ILE A 32 -11.25 -12.97 -8.19
C ILE A 32 -12.74 -12.65 -8.42
N THR A 33 -13.21 -12.77 -9.66
CA THR A 33 -14.62 -12.54 -10.00
C THR A 33 -15.53 -13.59 -9.38
N ARG A 34 -15.16 -14.87 -9.47
CA ARG A 34 -15.93 -16.00 -8.91
C ARG A 34 -16.08 -15.90 -7.39
N LEU A 35 -15.01 -15.52 -6.70
CA LEU A 35 -15.00 -15.38 -5.25
C LEU A 35 -15.53 -14.01 -4.78
N LYS A 36 -15.99 -13.14 -5.70
CA LYS A 36 -16.49 -11.79 -5.38
C LYS A 36 -15.52 -10.96 -4.56
N LEU A 37 -14.23 -11.07 -4.88
CA LEU A 37 -13.15 -10.35 -4.22
C LEU A 37 -12.77 -9.08 -4.98
N HIS A 38 -12.10 -8.18 -4.29
CA HIS A 38 -11.54 -6.97 -4.86
C HIS A 38 -10.01 -6.98 -4.75
N THR A 39 -9.33 -6.39 -5.73
CA THR A 39 -7.89 -6.17 -5.67
C THR A 39 -7.56 -4.69 -5.86
N VAL A 40 -6.54 -4.23 -5.15
CA VAL A 40 -6.01 -2.88 -5.37
C VAL A 40 -5.36 -2.78 -6.75
N CYS A 41 -4.91 -3.91 -7.30
CA CYS A 41 -4.31 -3.97 -8.63
C CYS A 41 -5.26 -3.48 -9.72
N GLU A 42 -6.54 -3.87 -9.66
CA GLU A 42 -7.59 -3.40 -10.57
C GLU A 42 -8.12 -2.03 -10.14
N SER A 43 -8.53 -1.88 -8.88
CA SER A 43 -9.18 -0.66 -8.37
C SER A 43 -8.30 0.58 -8.44
N ALA A 44 -6.98 0.43 -8.32
CA ALA A 44 -6.01 1.53 -8.44
C ALA A 44 -5.38 1.66 -9.84
N ALA A 45 -5.82 0.87 -10.82
CA ALA A 45 -5.23 0.83 -12.17
C ALA A 45 -3.70 0.66 -12.12
N CYS A 46 -3.22 -0.33 -11.36
CA CYS A 46 -1.80 -0.55 -11.12
C CYS A 46 -1.05 -0.90 -12.41
N PRO A 47 0.07 -0.25 -12.73
CA PRO A 47 0.83 -0.54 -13.95
C PRO A 47 1.47 -1.93 -13.94
N ASN A 48 1.69 -2.52 -12.78
CA ASN A 48 2.34 -3.82 -12.60
C ASN A 48 1.36 -5.00 -12.60
N LEU A 49 0.05 -4.73 -12.80
CA LEU A 49 -1.01 -5.75 -12.71
C LEU A 49 -0.68 -6.99 -13.56
N GLY A 50 -0.27 -6.78 -14.82
CA GLY A 50 0.06 -7.89 -15.72
C GLY A 50 1.23 -8.74 -15.24
N GLU A 51 2.30 -8.11 -14.77
CA GLU A 51 3.47 -8.78 -14.22
C GLU A 51 3.14 -9.55 -12.94
N CYS A 52 2.54 -8.86 -11.96
CA CYS A 52 2.19 -9.45 -10.67
C CYS A 52 1.25 -10.66 -10.84
N TRP A 53 0.21 -10.52 -11.65
CA TRP A 53 -0.76 -11.60 -11.85
C TRP A 53 -0.18 -12.78 -12.63
N ASN A 54 0.74 -12.55 -13.57
CA ASN A 54 1.47 -13.64 -14.21
C ASN A 54 2.41 -14.38 -13.24
N ARG A 55 2.92 -13.68 -12.22
CA ARG A 55 3.68 -14.27 -11.09
C ARG A 55 2.78 -14.87 -10.01
N ARG A 56 1.47 -14.90 -10.21
CA ARG A 56 0.45 -15.34 -9.24
C ARG A 56 0.52 -14.55 -7.92
N THR A 57 0.77 -13.25 -8.00
CA THR A 57 0.76 -12.34 -6.85
C THR A 57 -0.35 -11.31 -7.01
N ALA A 58 -1.12 -11.07 -5.95
CA ALA A 58 -2.18 -10.06 -5.91
C ALA A 58 -2.22 -9.38 -4.54
N THR A 59 -2.67 -8.11 -4.53
CA THR A 59 -2.98 -7.41 -3.29
C THR A 59 -4.48 -7.38 -3.13
N PHE A 60 -4.99 -8.16 -2.18
CA PHE A 60 -6.42 -8.22 -1.89
C PHE A 60 -6.86 -6.95 -1.18
N MET A 61 -8.04 -6.44 -1.54
CA MET A 61 -8.64 -5.27 -0.93
C MET A 61 -9.95 -5.68 -0.24
N ILE A 62 -9.93 -5.73 1.08
CA ILE A 62 -11.06 -6.12 1.92
C ILE A 62 -11.94 -4.93 2.30
N LEU A 63 -13.08 -5.18 2.95
CA LEU A 63 -14.10 -4.20 3.34
C LEU A 63 -14.84 -3.59 2.13
N GLY A 64 -14.85 -4.34 1.01
CA GLY A 64 -15.49 -3.92 -0.23
C GLY A 64 -14.64 -2.97 -1.09
N ASN A 65 -15.29 -2.22 -1.97
CA ASN A 65 -14.63 -1.39 -2.99
C ASN A 65 -15.00 0.11 -2.93
N VAL A 66 -15.70 0.56 -1.88
CA VAL A 66 -16.10 1.95 -1.69
C VAL A 66 -15.43 2.52 -0.45
N CYS A 67 -14.64 3.57 -0.63
CA CYS A 67 -13.85 4.21 0.42
C CYS A 67 -14.55 5.44 0.97
N THR A 68 -14.54 5.63 2.30
CA THR A 68 -15.07 6.84 2.96
C THR A 68 -14.20 8.08 2.71
N ARG A 69 -12.91 7.91 2.39
CA ARG A 69 -11.96 9.02 2.15
C ARG A 69 -11.83 9.40 0.69
N ARG A 70 -11.38 10.65 0.46
CA ARG A 70 -11.29 11.27 -0.87
C ARG A 70 -9.85 11.67 -1.21
N CYS A 71 -8.90 10.77 -1.05
CA CYS A 71 -7.51 11.03 -1.42
C CYS A 71 -7.40 11.42 -2.89
N GLY A 72 -6.69 12.53 -3.18
CA GLY A 72 -6.64 13.12 -4.52
C GLY A 72 -5.90 12.29 -5.57
N PHE A 73 -5.12 11.31 -5.15
CA PHE A 73 -4.35 10.40 -6.01
C PHE A 73 -5.07 9.08 -6.31
N CYS A 74 -6.05 8.68 -5.47
CA CYS A 74 -6.56 7.32 -5.42
C CYS A 74 -7.76 7.11 -6.35
N ALA A 75 -7.70 6.06 -7.18
CA ALA A 75 -8.74 5.68 -8.14
C ALA A 75 -9.90 4.87 -7.53
N VAL A 76 -9.77 4.37 -6.30
CA VAL A 76 -10.81 3.61 -5.60
C VAL A 76 -12.10 4.44 -5.51
N GLN A 77 -13.24 3.81 -5.72
CA GLN A 77 -14.56 4.44 -5.65
C GLN A 77 -14.77 5.08 -4.27
N LYS A 78 -15.37 6.28 -4.26
CA LYS A 78 -15.58 7.09 -3.06
C LYS A 78 -17.07 7.20 -2.76
N GLY A 79 -17.45 7.06 -1.48
CA GLY A 79 -18.88 7.16 -1.10
C GLY A 79 -19.18 6.53 0.25
N GLY A 80 -20.46 6.21 0.46
CA GLY A 80 -20.93 5.40 1.58
C GLY A 80 -20.73 3.92 1.28
N PRO A 81 -19.89 3.21 2.04
CA PRO A 81 -19.66 1.79 1.82
C PRO A 81 -20.88 0.95 2.25
N LEU A 82 -21.00 -0.24 1.67
CA LEU A 82 -22.00 -1.22 2.05
C LEU A 82 -21.72 -1.83 3.44
N ALA A 83 -22.65 -2.65 3.93
CA ALA A 83 -22.44 -3.47 5.12
C ALA A 83 -21.18 -4.34 4.97
N VAL A 84 -20.56 -4.65 6.11
CA VAL A 84 -19.39 -5.53 6.13
C VAL A 84 -19.80 -6.96 5.81
N ASP A 85 -19.03 -7.59 4.95
CA ASP A 85 -19.18 -8.99 4.59
C ASP A 85 -18.19 -9.83 5.43
N TYR A 86 -18.68 -10.49 6.45
CA TYR A 86 -17.86 -11.31 7.36
C TYR A 86 -17.42 -12.64 6.75
N ASP A 87 -17.92 -13.01 5.56
CA ASP A 87 -17.45 -14.18 4.80
C ASP A 87 -16.26 -13.82 3.87
N GLU A 88 -15.96 -12.53 3.69
CA GLU A 88 -14.86 -12.06 2.85
C GLU A 88 -13.49 -12.64 3.28
N PRO A 89 -13.12 -12.72 4.59
CA PRO A 89 -11.88 -13.33 5.04
C PRO A 89 -11.68 -14.78 4.57
N ALA A 90 -12.71 -15.59 4.66
CA ALA A 90 -12.65 -17.01 4.21
C ALA A 90 -12.44 -17.12 2.70
N ARG A 91 -13.09 -16.23 1.91
CA ARG A 91 -12.91 -16.20 0.44
C ARG A 91 -11.52 -15.70 0.04
N VAL A 92 -10.95 -14.74 0.80
CA VAL A 92 -9.57 -14.29 0.59
C VAL A 92 -8.60 -15.44 0.85
N ALA A 93 -8.76 -16.17 1.94
CA ALA A 93 -7.94 -17.33 2.25
C ALA A 93 -8.06 -18.44 1.18
N GLU A 94 -9.27 -18.68 0.67
CA GLU A 94 -9.50 -19.60 -0.45
C GLU A 94 -8.77 -19.15 -1.73
N ALA A 95 -8.82 -17.86 -2.05
CA ALA A 95 -8.09 -17.32 -3.20
C ALA A 95 -6.57 -17.51 -3.04
N CYS A 96 -6.02 -17.22 -1.86
CA CYS A 96 -4.61 -17.41 -1.56
C CYS A 96 -4.17 -18.89 -1.74
N GLU A 97 -4.99 -19.84 -1.28
CA GLU A 97 -4.72 -21.27 -1.43
C GLU A 97 -4.73 -21.69 -2.91
N LEU A 98 -5.80 -21.34 -3.65
CA LEU A 98 -5.94 -21.68 -5.07
C LEU A 98 -4.83 -21.04 -5.94
N MET A 99 -4.30 -19.90 -5.53
CA MET A 99 -3.14 -19.27 -6.17
C MET A 99 -1.80 -19.90 -5.76
N GLY A 100 -1.78 -20.72 -4.70
CA GLY A 100 -0.55 -21.30 -4.14
C GLY A 100 0.37 -20.24 -3.53
N LEU A 101 -0.18 -19.22 -2.86
CA LEU A 101 0.60 -18.13 -2.31
C LEU A 101 1.42 -18.58 -1.09
N ARG A 102 2.66 -18.14 -1.06
CA ARG A 102 3.51 -18.21 0.14
C ARG A 102 3.61 -16.87 0.86
N TYR A 103 3.17 -15.81 0.19
CA TYR A 103 3.14 -14.43 0.70
C TYR A 103 1.88 -13.73 0.21
N ALA A 104 1.02 -13.34 1.12
CA ALA A 104 -0.23 -12.64 0.83
C ALA A 104 -0.16 -11.18 1.29
N VAL A 105 -0.59 -10.26 0.43
CA VAL A 105 -0.73 -8.85 0.79
C VAL A 105 -2.21 -8.50 0.86
N VAL A 106 -2.64 -7.97 2.00
CA VAL A 106 -4.02 -7.58 2.27
C VAL A 106 -4.07 -6.08 2.59
N THR A 107 -4.96 -5.37 1.94
CA THR A 107 -5.26 -3.96 2.23
C THR A 107 -6.77 -3.74 2.32
N SER A 108 -7.21 -2.53 2.58
CA SER A 108 -8.64 -2.21 2.64
C SER A 108 -8.95 -0.85 2.06
N VAL A 109 -10.24 -0.59 1.83
CA VAL A 109 -10.77 0.76 1.78
C VAL A 109 -10.79 1.37 3.19
N ASN A 110 -10.77 2.71 3.32
CA ASN A 110 -11.02 3.33 4.62
C ASN A 110 -12.50 3.18 5.00
N ARG A 111 -12.74 2.87 6.27
CA ARG A 111 -14.05 2.70 6.89
C ARG A 111 -14.19 3.63 8.09
N ASP A 112 -14.05 4.95 7.86
CA ASP A 112 -14.19 5.98 8.91
C ASP A 112 -15.62 6.05 9.47
N ASP A 113 -16.56 5.35 8.86
CA ASP A 113 -17.93 5.09 9.34
C ASP A 113 -17.98 4.06 10.48
N ARG A 114 -16.90 3.31 10.71
CA ARG A 114 -16.77 2.31 11.77
C ARG A 114 -15.84 2.79 12.89
N LYS A 115 -16.16 2.46 14.13
CA LYS A 115 -15.33 2.80 15.29
C LYS A 115 -13.95 2.15 15.25
N ASP A 116 -13.89 0.91 14.76
CA ASP A 116 -12.66 0.12 14.61
C ASP A 116 -11.94 0.35 13.28
N GLY A 117 -12.51 1.19 12.38
CA GLY A 117 -11.95 1.42 11.04
C GLY A 117 -11.82 0.14 10.18
N GLY A 118 -12.43 -0.97 10.61
CA GLY A 118 -12.34 -2.28 9.96
C GLY A 118 -11.21 -3.19 10.46
N ALA A 119 -10.59 -2.87 11.60
CA ALA A 119 -9.48 -3.64 12.16
C ALA A 119 -9.82 -5.11 12.42
N GLU A 120 -11.05 -5.39 12.86
CA GLU A 120 -11.55 -6.74 13.07
C GLU A 120 -11.43 -7.61 11.80
N LEU A 121 -11.78 -7.06 10.63
CA LEU A 121 -11.69 -7.81 9.38
C LEU A 121 -10.25 -8.09 8.94
N PHE A 122 -9.31 -7.19 9.24
CA PHE A 122 -7.90 -7.50 9.05
C PHE A 122 -7.48 -8.68 9.91
N ARG A 123 -7.86 -8.70 11.18
CA ARG A 123 -7.55 -9.81 12.10
C ARG A 123 -8.11 -11.13 11.58
N LEU A 124 -9.41 -11.14 11.26
CA LEU A 124 -10.09 -12.33 10.72
C LEU A 124 -9.45 -12.82 9.41
N THR A 125 -8.99 -11.91 8.55
CA THR A 125 -8.34 -12.27 7.29
C THR A 125 -6.96 -12.89 7.52
N ILE A 126 -6.16 -12.33 8.44
CA ILE A 126 -4.86 -12.90 8.81
C ILE A 126 -5.05 -14.33 9.34
N ASP A 127 -5.99 -14.51 10.27
CA ASP A 127 -6.26 -15.81 10.89
C ASP A 127 -6.74 -16.83 9.86
N ALA A 128 -7.70 -16.45 8.99
CA ALA A 128 -8.23 -17.34 7.95
C ALA A 128 -7.14 -17.78 6.95
N ILE A 129 -6.22 -16.87 6.55
CA ILE A 129 -5.09 -17.23 5.66
C ILE A 129 -4.16 -18.22 6.37
N ARG A 130 -3.78 -17.95 7.61
CA ARG A 130 -2.84 -18.81 8.36
C ARG A 130 -3.42 -20.17 8.71
N GLU A 131 -4.71 -20.23 9.01
CA GLU A 131 -5.42 -21.50 9.25
C GLU A 131 -5.47 -22.36 7.99
N ARG A 132 -5.78 -21.74 6.84
CA ARG A 132 -5.95 -22.46 5.58
C ARG A 132 -4.62 -22.83 4.92
N ILE A 133 -3.59 -21.98 5.08
CA ILE A 133 -2.28 -22.16 4.45
C ILE A 133 -1.19 -21.98 5.53
N PRO A 134 -0.92 -23.01 6.34
CA PRO A 134 0.12 -22.94 7.36
C PRO A 134 1.48 -22.55 6.76
N GLY A 135 2.10 -21.50 7.34
CA GLY A 135 3.39 -20.97 6.86
C GLY A 135 3.29 -19.88 5.80
N CYS A 136 2.09 -19.55 5.28
CA CYS A 136 1.91 -18.39 4.43
C CYS A 136 2.19 -17.11 5.22
N LYS A 137 3.07 -16.27 4.68
CA LYS A 137 3.38 -14.94 5.25
C LYS A 137 2.28 -13.95 4.88
N VAL A 138 1.92 -13.06 5.80
CA VAL A 138 0.86 -12.07 5.60
C VAL A 138 1.37 -10.67 5.88
N GLU A 139 1.40 -9.82 4.85
CA GLU A 139 1.58 -8.38 4.97
C GLU A 139 0.21 -7.70 4.96
N VAL A 140 0.01 -6.74 5.87
CA VAL A 140 -1.21 -5.92 5.86
C VAL A 140 -0.86 -4.46 5.62
N LEU A 141 -1.52 -3.82 4.65
CA LEU A 141 -1.48 -2.38 4.43
C LEU A 141 -2.74 -1.76 5.03
N VAL A 142 -2.59 -1.20 6.23
CA VAL A 142 -3.72 -0.69 7.03
C VAL A 142 -3.95 0.81 6.84
N PRO A 143 -5.18 1.33 7.06
CA PRO A 143 -5.45 2.75 7.20
C PRO A 143 -4.86 3.28 8.52
N ASP A 144 -4.95 4.61 8.75
CA ASP A 144 -4.52 5.22 10.02
C ASP A 144 -5.53 5.03 11.16
N PHE A 145 -6.60 4.27 10.95
CA PHE A 145 -7.70 4.02 11.92
C PHE A 145 -8.17 5.27 12.67
N GLN A 146 -8.03 6.46 12.07
CA GLN A 146 -8.28 7.76 12.71
C GLN A 146 -7.47 7.99 14.01
N GLY A 147 -6.38 7.24 14.23
CA GLY A 147 -5.55 7.27 15.42
C GLY A 147 -6.07 6.38 16.55
N CYS A 148 -6.96 5.44 16.26
CA CYS A 148 -7.48 4.49 17.25
C CYS A 148 -6.42 3.41 17.54
N HIS A 149 -5.71 3.52 18.66
CA HIS A 149 -4.71 2.54 19.10
C HIS A 149 -5.32 1.15 19.32
N ALA A 150 -6.54 1.07 19.90
CA ALA A 150 -7.22 -0.21 20.09
C ALA A 150 -7.50 -0.96 18.77
N ALA A 151 -7.73 -0.22 17.66
CA ALA A 151 -7.84 -0.83 16.33
C ALA A 151 -6.49 -1.43 15.87
N MET A 152 -5.37 -0.74 16.11
CA MET A 152 -4.04 -1.28 15.82
C MET A 152 -3.72 -2.50 16.68
N GLU A 153 -4.07 -2.48 17.97
CA GLU A 153 -3.94 -3.65 18.85
C GLU A 153 -4.70 -4.84 18.30
N THR A 154 -5.95 -4.65 17.83
CA THR A 154 -6.75 -5.72 17.21
C THR A 154 -6.04 -6.35 16.01
N VAL A 155 -5.37 -5.54 15.17
CA VAL A 155 -4.61 -6.07 14.01
C VAL A 155 -3.36 -6.80 14.45
N MET A 156 -2.65 -6.29 15.46
CA MET A 156 -1.32 -6.75 15.87
C MET A 156 -1.35 -7.91 16.88
N GLN A 157 -2.45 -8.13 17.59
CA GLN A 157 -2.52 -9.13 18.66
C GLN A 157 -3.65 -10.12 18.43
N PRO A 158 -3.54 -11.39 18.93
CA PRO A 158 -2.35 -11.94 19.60
C PRO A 158 -1.21 -12.32 18.63
N ASN A 159 -1.50 -12.47 17.33
CA ASN A 159 -0.58 -12.95 16.31
C ASN A 159 -0.35 -11.87 15.26
N ALA A 160 0.65 -11.02 15.45
CA ALA A 160 0.99 -9.94 14.53
C ALA A 160 1.14 -10.45 13.07
N PRO A 161 0.81 -9.62 12.05
CA PRO A 161 1.15 -9.94 10.66
C PRO A 161 2.68 -10.04 10.50
N ASP A 162 3.13 -10.67 9.42
CA ASP A 162 4.57 -10.80 9.14
C ASP A 162 5.20 -9.45 8.71
N VAL A 163 4.39 -8.52 8.15
CA VAL A 163 4.75 -7.11 7.93
C VAL A 163 3.52 -6.25 8.18
N LEU A 164 3.68 -5.19 8.98
CA LEU A 164 2.69 -4.12 9.07
C LEU A 164 3.11 -2.96 8.18
N ASN A 165 2.23 -2.56 7.27
CA ASN A 165 2.44 -1.45 6.36
C ASN A 165 1.37 -0.36 6.57
N HIS A 166 1.81 0.89 6.65
CA HIS A 166 0.96 2.07 6.54
C HIS A 166 1.69 3.16 5.78
N ASN A 167 1.18 3.55 4.61
CA ASN A 167 1.84 4.54 3.77
C ASN A 167 1.62 5.97 4.28
N THR A 168 2.67 6.77 4.29
CA THR A 168 2.59 8.24 4.48
C THR A 168 2.20 8.95 3.19
N GLU A 169 2.43 8.33 2.04
CA GLU A 169 2.04 8.71 0.68
C GLU A 169 2.69 9.99 0.13
N THR A 170 2.93 11.01 0.96
CA THR A 170 3.51 12.29 0.55
C THR A 170 4.11 13.04 1.74
N VAL A 171 4.73 14.19 1.45
CA VAL A 171 5.34 15.09 2.45
C VAL A 171 4.30 15.94 3.20
N PRO A 172 4.56 16.40 4.45
CA PRO A 172 3.60 17.11 5.29
C PRO A 172 2.90 18.29 4.61
N ARG A 173 3.64 19.12 3.86
CA ARG A 173 3.11 20.29 3.15
C ARG A 173 1.99 19.92 2.17
N LEU A 174 2.03 18.73 1.58
CA LEU A 174 1.07 18.28 0.56
C LEU A 174 -0.11 17.48 1.14
N TYR A 175 -0.12 17.16 2.44
CA TYR A 175 -1.14 16.28 3.04
C TYR A 175 -2.57 16.73 2.78
N ARG A 176 -2.86 18.03 2.97
CA ARG A 176 -4.21 18.57 2.77
C ARG A 176 -4.74 18.39 1.35
N GLN A 177 -3.85 18.36 0.36
CA GLN A 177 -4.20 18.21 -1.05
C GLN A 177 -4.22 16.74 -1.48
N VAL A 178 -3.26 15.96 -1.02
CA VAL A 178 -3.01 14.58 -1.47
C VAL A 178 -3.84 13.59 -0.65
N ARG A 179 -3.84 13.70 0.69
CA ARG A 179 -4.48 12.78 1.64
C ARG A 179 -5.55 13.47 2.48
N LEU A 180 -6.59 13.97 1.82
CA LEU A 180 -7.68 14.65 2.53
C LEU A 180 -8.28 13.76 3.64
N GLY A 181 -8.30 14.26 4.88
CA GLY A 181 -8.78 13.55 6.07
C GLY A 181 -7.70 12.76 6.84
N ALA A 182 -6.51 12.58 6.28
CA ALA A 182 -5.36 12.04 7.01
C ALA A 182 -4.54 13.16 7.69
N ARG A 183 -3.69 12.75 8.64
CA ARG A 183 -2.73 13.63 9.33
C ARG A 183 -1.36 12.96 9.34
N TYR A 184 -0.31 13.73 9.08
CA TYR A 184 1.05 13.21 8.98
C TYR A 184 1.52 12.60 10.30
N GLU A 185 1.40 13.36 11.38
CA GLU A 185 1.81 12.96 12.73
C GLU A 185 1.07 11.71 13.20
N ARG A 186 -0.22 11.60 12.86
CA ARG A 186 -1.03 10.41 13.15
C ARG A 186 -0.51 9.17 12.41
N SER A 187 -0.10 9.32 11.15
CA SER A 187 0.50 8.22 10.40
C SER A 187 1.80 7.74 11.03
N LEU A 188 2.65 8.66 11.48
CA LEU A 188 3.89 8.34 12.19
C LEU A 188 3.63 7.67 13.54
N ASP A 189 2.68 8.19 14.32
CA ASP A 189 2.30 7.63 15.62
C ASP A 189 1.79 6.19 15.48
N MET A 190 0.92 5.92 14.50
CA MET A 190 0.41 4.56 14.27
C MET A 190 1.49 3.57 13.87
N LEU A 191 2.49 3.99 13.07
CA LEU A 191 3.65 3.16 12.71
C LEU A 191 4.52 2.85 13.93
N ARG A 192 4.83 3.87 14.75
CA ARG A 192 5.56 3.72 16.00
C ARG A 192 4.85 2.78 16.97
N PHE A 193 3.55 3.00 17.17
CA PHE A 193 2.72 2.19 18.06
C PHE A 193 2.67 0.71 17.63
N ALA A 194 2.53 0.45 16.34
CA ALA A 194 2.60 -0.93 15.83
C ALA A 194 3.94 -1.60 16.14
N LYS A 195 5.05 -0.86 16.03
CA LYS A 195 6.38 -1.37 16.37
C LYS A 195 6.55 -1.62 17.87
N GLU A 196 5.90 -0.83 18.71
CA GLU A 196 5.86 -1.03 20.17
C GLU A 196 5.08 -2.30 20.55
N LEU A 197 3.95 -2.56 19.88
CA LEU A 197 3.12 -3.77 20.10
C LEU A 197 3.84 -5.06 19.70
N SER A 198 4.66 -5.03 18.64
CA SER A 198 5.42 -6.18 18.17
C SER A 198 6.79 -5.76 17.64
N PRO A 199 7.81 -5.65 18.50
CA PRO A 199 9.16 -5.22 18.11
C PRO A 199 9.82 -6.10 17.04
N ALA A 200 9.44 -7.36 16.95
CA ALA A 200 9.96 -8.31 15.95
C ALA A 200 9.32 -8.13 14.57
N THR A 201 8.09 -7.56 14.49
CA THR A 201 7.41 -7.36 13.21
C THR A 201 8.04 -6.20 12.45
N PRO A 202 8.51 -6.40 11.21
CA PRO A 202 8.91 -5.30 10.34
C PRO A 202 7.77 -4.34 10.10
N VAL A 203 8.04 -3.04 10.24
CA VAL A 203 7.11 -1.96 9.94
C VAL A 203 7.53 -1.29 8.64
N LYS A 204 6.56 -1.08 7.74
CA LYS A 204 6.76 -0.59 6.39
C LYS A 204 5.97 0.68 6.12
N SER A 205 6.54 1.59 5.34
CA SER A 205 5.83 2.76 4.82
C SER A 205 6.22 3.06 3.38
N GLY A 206 5.45 3.91 2.73
CA GLY A 206 5.73 4.28 1.34
C GLY A 206 5.31 5.71 1.01
N LEU A 207 6.00 6.28 0.00
CA LEU A 207 5.69 7.58 -0.58
C LEU A 207 5.55 7.48 -2.09
N MET A 208 4.68 8.32 -2.63
CA MET A 208 4.61 8.60 -4.05
C MET A 208 5.33 9.92 -4.35
N LEU A 209 6.15 9.92 -5.39
CA LEU A 209 6.90 11.09 -5.84
C LEU A 209 6.34 11.65 -7.15
N GLY A 210 6.52 12.94 -7.37
CA GLY A 210 6.03 13.65 -8.56
C GLY A 210 4.74 14.45 -8.35
N LEU A 211 4.35 14.68 -7.08
CA LEU A 211 3.20 15.49 -6.67
C LEU A 211 3.56 16.95 -6.35
N GLY A 212 4.86 17.31 -6.42
CA GLY A 212 5.38 18.66 -6.15
C GLY A 212 6.17 18.77 -4.84
N GLU A 213 6.55 17.66 -4.25
CA GLU A 213 7.50 17.58 -3.15
C GLU A 213 8.91 17.99 -3.60
N LEU A 214 9.66 18.57 -2.66
CA LEU A 214 11.09 18.82 -2.80
C LEU A 214 11.89 17.60 -2.29
N GLU A 215 13.06 17.36 -2.86
CA GLU A 215 13.96 16.28 -2.39
C GLU A 215 14.28 16.41 -0.90
N SER A 216 14.54 17.60 -0.42
CA SER A 216 14.81 17.87 0.99
C SER A 216 13.62 17.49 1.90
N GLU A 217 12.37 17.66 1.43
CA GLU A 217 11.18 17.26 2.15
C GLU A 217 11.04 15.72 2.18
N VAL A 218 11.37 15.04 1.06
CA VAL A 218 11.38 13.57 1.01
C VAL A 218 12.43 13.00 1.99
N LEU A 219 13.65 13.54 1.98
CA LEU A 219 14.71 13.14 2.90
C LEU A 219 14.32 13.42 4.36
N GLN A 220 13.55 14.47 4.65
CA GLN A 220 13.04 14.72 5.99
C GLN A 220 12.02 13.65 6.40
N VAL A 221 11.04 13.32 5.54
CA VAL A 221 10.09 12.24 5.80
C VAL A 221 10.80 10.90 6.04
N MET A 222 11.87 10.62 5.30
CA MET A 222 12.67 9.41 5.52
C MET A 222 13.32 9.39 6.92
N ARG A 223 13.85 10.52 7.39
CA ARG A 223 14.36 10.65 8.78
C ARG A 223 13.23 10.45 9.80
N ASP A 224 12.11 11.13 9.63
CA ASP A 224 10.96 11.03 10.52
C ASP A 224 10.46 9.56 10.63
N LEU A 225 10.40 8.85 9.51
CA LEU A 225 10.03 7.42 9.49
C LEU A 225 11.04 6.57 10.26
N ARG A 226 12.35 6.84 10.13
CA ARG A 226 13.36 6.10 10.91
C ARG A 226 13.29 6.41 12.41
N GLU A 227 13.03 7.65 12.80
CA GLU A 227 12.80 8.03 14.20
C GLU A 227 11.58 7.29 14.79
N HIS A 228 10.58 6.99 13.95
CA HIS A 228 9.41 6.19 14.31
C HIS A 228 9.58 4.69 14.05
N ARG A 229 10.84 4.22 13.91
CA ARG A 229 11.25 2.82 13.86
C ARG A 229 10.69 2.03 12.66
N VAL A 230 10.45 2.70 11.53
CA VAL A 230 10.05 2.07 10.27
C VAL A 230 11.27 1.34 9.67
N ASP A 231 11.12 0.08 9.33
CA ASP A 231 12.21 -0.79 8.86
C ASP A 231 12.31 -0.81 7.31
N ILE A 232 11.17 -0.78 6.63
CA ILE A 232 11.08 -0.93 5.17
C ILE A 232 10.46 0.33 4.56
N LEU A 233 11.07 0.83 3.49
CA LEU A 233 10.58 2.00 2.75
C LEU A 233 10.35 1.67 1.28
N THR A 234 9.22 2.12 0.72
CA THR A 234 8.94 2.08 -0.71
C THR A 234 8.78 3.48 -1.29
N LEU A 235 9.45 3.76 -2.40
CA LEU A 235 9.37 5.04 -3.12
C LEU A 235 9.00 4.78 -4.58
N GLY A 236 7.85 5.31 -5.03
CA GLY A 236 7.35 5.10 -6.38
C GLY A 236 6.87 6.38 -7.06
N GLN A 237 6.87 6.42 -8.40
CA GLN A 237 6.32 7.56 -9.15
C GLN A 237 4.80 7.59 -9.03
N TYR A 238 4.24 8.74 -8.68
CA TYR A 238 2.81 8.97 -8.83
C TYR A 238 2.39 8.88 -10.30
N LEU A 239 1.41 8.03 -10.57
CA LEU A 239 0.78 7.93 -11.88
C LEU A 239 -0.67 8.36 -11.79
N ARG A 240 -1.03 9.39 -12.54
CA ARG A 240 -2.37 9.97 -12.52
C ARG A 240 -3.39 9.03 -13.13
N PRO A 241 -4.38 8.51 -12.35
CA PRO A 241 -5.34 7.54 -12.89
C PRO A 241 -6.29 8.14 -13.94
N SER A 242 -6.74 9.38 -13.75
CA SER A 242 -7.60 10.09 -14.70
C SER A 242 -7.47 11.61 -14.56
N ALA A 243 -8.08 12.36 -15.47
CA ALA A 243 -8.09 13.84 -15.44
C ALA A 243 -8.72 14.44 -14.15
N ARG A 244 -9.51 13.66 -13.40
CA ARG A 244 -10.14 14.09 -12.13
C ARG A 244 -9.19 14.02 -10.93
N HIS A 245 -8.05 13.32 -11.05
CA HIS A 245 -7.05 13.17 -10.01
C HIS A 245 -5.99 14.27 -10.08
N LEU A 246 -5.18 14.38 -9.04
CA LEU A 246 -4.11 15.37 -8.98
C LEU A 246 -3.19 15.30 -10.21
N PRO A 247 -2.74 16.42 -10.74
CA PRO A 247 -1.80 16.43 -11.86
C PRO A 247 -0.45 15.86 -11.42
N ILE A 248 0.27 15.26 -12.37
CA ILE A 248 1.69 14.96 -12.20
C ILE A 248 2.43 16.29 -12.37
N VAL A 249 3.22 16.66 -11.36
CA VAL A 249 4.04 17.88 -11.40
C VAL A 249 5.34 17.62 -12.16
N ARG A 250 5.98 16.48 -11.87
CA ARG A 250 7.17 16.02 -12.61
C ARG A 250 7.29 14.51 -12.62
N TYR A 251 8.07 13.99 -13.52
CA TYR A 251 8.56 12.61 -13.48
C TYR A 251 9.94 12.59 -12.83
N VAL A 252 10.07 11.77 -11.78
CA VAL A 252 11.32 11.54 -11.06
C VAL A 252 12.13 10.51 -11.84
N SER A 253 13.36 10.83 -12.18
CA SER A 253 14.21 9.94 -12.99
C SER A 253 14.61 8.67 -12.23
N PRO A 254 14.94 7.57 -12.93
CA PRO A 254 15.49 6.38 -12.30
C PRO A 254 16.75 6.67 -11.46
N GLN A 255 17.57 7.62 -11.87
CA GLN A 255 18.77 8.02 -11.14
C GLN A 255 18.45 8.69 -9.81
N GLU A 256 17.44 9.56 -9.74
CA GLU A 256 16.98 10.17 -8.49
C GLU A 256 16.43 9.08 -7.53
N PHE A 257 15.69 8.09 -8.05
CA PHE A 257 15.24 6.95 -7.23
C PHE A 257 16.43 6.15 -6.67
N LEU A 258 17.48 5.95 -7.44
CA LEU A 258 18.71 5.30 -6.96
C LEU A 258 19.35 6.10 -5.81
N GLY A 259 19.50 7.42 -5.97
CA GLY A 259 20.04 8.29 -4.92
C GLY A 259 19.21 8.23 -3.63
N LEU A 260 17.88 8.25 -3.72
CA LEU A 260 16.99 8.12 -2.56
C LEU A 260 17.09 6.74 -1.91
N ARG A 261 17.26 5.66 -2.69
CA ARG A 261 17.50 4.32 -2.16
C ARG A 261 18.79 4.23 -1.35
N GLU A 262 19.86 4.80 -1.87
CA GLU A 262 21.15 4.86 -1.17
C GLU A 262 21.07 5.70 0.11
N ALA A 263 20.42 6.87 0.04
CA ALA A 263 20.18 7.70 1.21
C ALA A 263 19.39 6.96 2.29
N GLY A 264 18.34 6.23 1.90
CA GLY A 264 17.56 5.45 2.86
C GLY A 264 18.35 4.32 3.50
N ARG A 265 19.18 3.62 2.74
CA ARG A 265 20.11 2.61 3.30
C ARG A 265 21.09 3.23 4.30
N ALA A 266 21.65 4.39 3.97
CA ALA A 266 22.53 5.12 4.86
C ALA A 266 21.84 5.62 6.14
N MET A 267 20.52 5.88 6.10
CA MET A 267 19.70 6.20 7.27
C MET A 267 19.35 4.98 8.13
N GLY A 268 19.69 3.76 7.70
CA GLY A 268 19.48 2.53 8.47
C GLY A 268 18.12 1.87 8.25
N PHE A 269 17.42 2.10 7.10
CA PHE A 269 16.34 1.22 6.69
C PHE A 269 16.87 -0.18 6.37
N SER A 270 16.22 -1.22 6.85
CA SER A 270 16.59 -2.61 6.55
C SER A 270 16.40 -2.92 5.05
N HIS A 271 15.38 -2.32 4.43
CA HIS A 271 15.16 -2.41 3.00
C HIS A 271 14.58 -1.11 2.43
N VAL A 272 15.04 -0.72 1.24
CA VAL A 272 14.48 0.40 0.49
C VAL A 272 14.25 -0.04 -0.96
N GLU A 273 12.98 -0.12 -1.34
CA GLU A 273 12.58 -0.36 -2.72
C GLU A 273 12.20 0.97 -3.36
N ALA A 274 12.97 1.41 -4.36
CA ALA A 274 12.78 2.71 -4.99
C ALA A 274 12.89 2.62 -6.51
N GLY A 275 11.88 3.12 -7.21
CA GLY A 275 11.86 3.12 -8.66
C GLY A 275 10.55 3.62 -9.26
N PRO A 276 10.55 3.94 -10.56
CA PRO A 276 9.39 4.55 -11.23
C PRO A 276 8.10 3.74 -11.16
N LEU A 277 8.19 2.41 -11.21
CA LEU A 277 7.04 1.51 -11.17
C LEU A 277 6.82 0.87 -9.80
N VAL A 278 7.63 1.19 -8.80
CA VAL A 278 7.47 0.66 -7.44
C VAL A 278 6.12 1.06 -6.86
N ARG A 279 5.50 0.10 -6.17
CA ARG A 279 4.28 0.23 -5.36
C ARG A 279 4.52 -0.43 -4.02
N SER A 280 3.73 -0.11 -3.01
CA SER A 280 3.94 -0.62 -1.64
C SER A 280 3.94 -2.15 -1.54
N SER A 281 3.23 -2.85 -2.43
CA SER A 281 3.20 -4.32 -2.49
C SER A 281 4.06 -4.92 -3.61
N TYR A 282 4.84 -4.10 -4.33
CA TYR A 282 5.72 -4.59 -5.39
C TYR A 282 6.93 -5.28 -4.76
N HIS A 283 7.19 -6.54 -5.12
CA HIS A 283 8.23 -7.40 -4.53
C HIS A 283 8.19 -7.42 -2.98
N ALA A 284 6.99 -7.56 -2.42
CA ALA A 284 6.78 -7.48 -0.98
C ALA A 284 7.45 -8.66 -0.24
N ASP A 285 7.47 -9.84 -0.84
CA ASP A 285 8.18 -11.02 -0.38
C ASP A 285 9.70 -10.78 -0.27
N ASP A 286 10.33 -10.23 -1.31
CA ASP A 286 11.76 -9.89 -1.31
C ASP A 286 12.09 -8.85 -0.22
N SER A 287 11.19 -7.88 -0.02
CA SER A 287 11.34 -6.83 1.00
C SER A 287 11.27 -7.39 2.42
N HIS A 288 10.36 -8.33 2.68
CA HIS A 288 10.26 -9.04 3.95
C HIS A 288 11.51 -9.86 4.24
N ASP A 289 11.95 -10.67 3.25
CA ASP A 289 13.12 -11.52 3.40
C ASP A 289 14.39 -10.72 3.66
N ALA A 290 14.53 -9.54 3.03
CA ALA A 290 15.66 -8.64 3.29
C ALA A 290 15.62 -8.05 4.71
N ALA A 291 14.42 -7.76 5.25
CA ALA A 291 14.27 -7.16 6.58
C ALA A 291 14.40 -8.17 7.73
N THR A 292 14.24 -9.48 7.47
CA THR A 292 14.27 -10.54 8.50
C THR A 292 15.58 -11.33 8.56
N LYS A 293 16.54 -11.07 7.68
CA LYS A 293 17.85 -11.74 7.62
C LYS A 293 18.92 -11.15 8.56
N HIS A 294 18.51 -10.30 9.52
CA HIS A 294 19.44 -9.66 10.47
C HIS A 294 19.22 -10.11 11.90
#